data_5ce0dfb346a4602802662dc60f27faf2
#
_entry.id   5ce0dfb346a4602802662dc60f27faf2
#
_cell.length_a   1.000
_cell.length_b   1.000
_cell.length_c   1.000
_cell.angle_alpha   90.00
_cell.angle_beta   90.00
_cell.angle_gamma   90.00
#
_symmetry.space_group_name_H-M   'P 1'
#
loop_
_entity.id
_entity.type
_entity.pdbx_description
1 polymer ?
#
loop_
_entity_poly.entity_id
_entity_poly.type
_entity_poly.pdbx_seq_one_letter_code
_entity_poly.pdbx_strand_id
1 'polypeptide(L)'
;MSFWKKYRKLHIWLAVDLTVLGLYLALRQNQQLMNSFADHVTTPLKAALGRLCALTSLSIMEILYALAAVGAVAYTVWSVIAVVKARGHRGRRVYSALLGAADGILTVYVLFCLMWGVNYWTDSFQDRSGITAQPVAAEDLKNVTAYFAERLSETADTVPRDENGVYAVSKEQILSESRSVYGGVTELFPFLEFPDTGVKAVRCSRIMSVMGFTGVYFACVGESNVNVDSPACLLPSTIAHELAHQRGVAWEQECNFLGVLASVTSGMPDYIYSGWLLGFIHLGNALYETEPEAYWAIRGTLPAAVEADLRDNSAYWDQFRDNVVEKVSDTVYNAALKSYGDANGMKSYSMVVELLVAYYKDLV
;
A
#
# COMPACT_ATOMS: atom_id res chain seq x y z
N MET A 1 49.00 9.37 7.16
CA MET A 1 48.04 8.28 6.90
C MET A 1 47.39 8.57 5.55
N SER A 2 47.39 7.62 4.59
CA SER A 2 46.81 7.88 3.27
C SER A 2 45.30 8.14 3.43
N PHE A 3 44.72 8.95 2.49
CA PHE A 3 43.31 9.31 2.45
C PHE A 3 42.38 8.07 2.58
N TRP A 4 42.67 7.02 1.83
CA TRP A 4 41.94 5.75 1.82
C TRP A 4 41.94 5.03 3.18
N LYS A 5 43.05 5.01 3.88
CA LYS A 5 43.13 4.38 5.21
C LYS A 5 42.23 5.06 6.24
N LYS A 6 42.05 6.40 6.12
CA LYS A 6 41.26 7.17 7.07
C LYS A 6 39.74 6.91 6.94
N TYR A 7 39.25 6.69 5.73
CA TYR A 7 37.80 6.48 5.45
C TYR A 7 37.48 5.05 5.03
N ARG A 8 38.42 4.12 5.33
CA ARG A 8 38.32 2.71 4.88
C ARG A 8 36.98 2.06 5.22
N LYS A 9 36.43 2.33 6.41
CA LYS A 9 35.14 1.73 6.82
C LYS A 9 33.98 2.19 5.94
N LEU A 10 33.89 3.49 5.66
CA LEU A 10 32.82 4.02 4.78
C LEU A 10 32.98 3.49 3.35
N HIS A 11 34.20 3.48 2.80
CA HIS A 11 34.40 2.94 1.46
C HIS A 11 34.10 1.43 1.36
N ILE A 12 34.38 0.64 2.40
CA ILE A 12 34.02 -0.77 2.43
C ILE A 12 32.50 -0.90 2.49
N TRP A 13 31.83 -0.09 3.32
CA TRP A 13 30.37 -0.09 3.43
C TRP A 13 29.73 0.24 2.08
N LEU A 14 30.15 1.33 1.45
CA LEU A 14 29.70 1.70 0.10
C LEU A 14 29.90 0.55 -0.91
N ALA A 15 31.08 -0.08 -0.90
CA ALA A 15 31.39 -1.18 -1.81
C ALA A 15 30.49 -2.40 -1.58
N VAL A 16 30.16 -2.70 -0.32
CA VAL A 16 29.21 -3.78 0.02
C VAL A 16 27.82 -3.48 -0.53
N ASP A 17 27.30 -2.28 -0.22
CA ASP A 17 25.96 -1.86 -0.70
C ASP A 17 25.89 -1.85 -2.23
N LEU A 18 26.90 -1.30 -2.90
CA LEU A 18 26.94 -1.31 -4.38
C LEU A 18 27.03 -2.72 -4.95
N THR A 19 27.76 -3.62 -4.29
CA THR A 19 27.85 -5.03 -4.72
C THR A 19 26.50 -5.72 -4.56
N VAL A 20 25.84 -5.57 -3.41
CA VAL A 20 24.52 -6.17 -3.17
C VAL A 20 23.50 -5.61 -4.14
N LEU A 21 23.47 -4.28 -4.34
CA LEU A 21 22.59 -3.64 -5.32
C LEU A 21 22.87 -4.14 -6.73
N GLY A 22 24.15 -4.23 -7.13
CA GLY A 22 24.54 -4.74 -8.45
C GLY A 22 24.10 -6.18 -8.68
N LEU A 23 24.23 -7.05 -7.66
CA LEU A 23 23.74 -8.43 -7.71
C LEU A 23 22.22 -8.47 -7.83
N TYR A 24 21.49 -7.68 -7.03
CA TYR A 24 20.04 -7.59 -7.13
C TYR A 24 19.60 -7.15 -8.54
N LEU A 25 20.17 -6.07 -9.07
CA LEU A 25 19.82 -5.56 -10.40
C LEU A 25 20.14 -6.57 -11.53
N ALA A 26 21.22 -7.33 -11.40
CA ALA A 26 21.60 -8.34 -12.38
C ALA A 26 20.69 -9.59 -12.34
N LEU A 27 20.19 -9.94 -11.15
CA LEU A 27 19.46 -11.19 -10.93
C LEU A 27 17.93 -11.00 -10.91
N ARG A 28 17.43 -9.79 -10.71
CA ARG A 28 15.99 -9.53 -10.50
C ARG A 28 15.10 -9.99 -11.66
N GLN A 29 15.61 -10.04 -12.89
CA GLN A 29 14.83 -10.52 -14.05
C GLN A 29 14.70 -12.05 -14.11
N ASN A 30 15.41 -12.78 -13.26
CA ASN A 30 15.22 -14.21 -13.11
C ASN A 30 14.08 -14.48 -12.12
N GLN A 31 12.86 -14.59 -12.65
CA GLN A 31 11.62 -14.76 -11.88
C GLN A 31 11.68 -15.96 -10.94
N GLN A 32 12.20 -17.11 -11.41
CA GLN A 32 12.32 -18.31 -10.57
C GLN A 32 13.24 -18.07 -9.36
N LEU A 33 14.33 -17.32 -9.54
CA LEU A 33 15.23 -16.97 -8.45
C LEU A 33 14.55 -15.99 -7.49
N MET A 34 13.78 -15.02 -8.00
CA MET A 34 13.04 -14.07 -7.18
C MET A 34 11.91 -14.73 -6.39
N ASN A 35 11.17 -15.66 -7.00
CA ASN A 35 10.19 -16.51 -6.30
C ASN A 35 10.86 -17.25 -5.14
N SER A 36 11.95 -17.97 -5.42
CA SER A 36 12.68 -18.72 -4.39
C SER A 36 13.21 -17.81 -3.27
N PHE A 37 13.73 -16.62 -3.60
CA PHE A 37 14.20 -15.67 -2.61
C PHE A 37 13.05 -15.08 -1.79
N ALA A 38 11.94 -14.75 -2.41
CA ALA A 38 10.74 -14.27 -1.72
C ALA A 38 10.21 -15.33 -0.74
N ASP A 39 10.04 -16.56 -1.20
CA ASP A 39 9.45 -17.66 -0.41
C ASP A 39 10.33 -18.10 0.77
N HIS A 40 11.66 -18.17 0.56
CA HIS A 40 12.57 -18.74 1.57
C HIS A 40 13.30 -17.69 2.42
N VAL A 41 13.34 -16.43 1.99
CA VAL A 41 14.06 -15.37 2.71
C VAL A 41 13.15 -14.22 3.10
N THR A 42 12.56 -13.53 2.11
CA THR A 42 11.85 -12.28 2.36
C THR A 42 10.55 -12.52 3.15
N THR A 43 9.71 -13.44 2.72
CA THR A 43 8.41 -13.73 3.35
C THR A 43 8.55 -14.25 4.77
N PRO A 44 9.41 -15.27 5.07
CA PRO A 44 9.63 -15.70 6.45
C PRO A 44 10.20 -14.63 7.36
N LEU A 45 11.11 -13.79 6.84
CA LEU A 45 11.69 -12.69 7.59
C LEU A 45 10.64 -11.61 7.92
N LYS A 46 9.83 -11.21 6.93
CA LYS A 46 8.72 -10.28 7.14
C LYS A 46 7.71 -10.82 8.14
N ALA A 47 7.35 -12.11 8.04
CA ALA A 47 6.44 -12.75 8.97
C ALA A 47 6.99 -12.74 10.41
N ALA A 48 8.28 -13.04 10.59
CA ALA A 48 8.92 -13.00 11.91
C ALA A 48 8.97 -11.58 12.49
N LEU A 49 9.37 -10.59 11.69
CA LEU A 49 9.40 -9.18 12.10
C LEU A 49 8.01 -8.64 12.40
N GLY A 50 7.02 -8.95 11.56
CA GLY A 50 5.61 -8.57 11.77
C GLY A 50 5.05 -9.12 13.09
N ARG A 51 5.36 -10.39 13.43
CA ARG A 51 4.98 -10.97 14.72
C ARG A 51 5.63 -10.23 15.89
N LEU A 52 6.89 -9.82 15.78
CA LEU A 52 7.55 -9.01 16.82
C LEU A 52 6.89 -7.63 16.93
N CYS A 53 6.59 -6.99 15.81
CA CYS A 53 5.89 -5.70 15.80
C CYS A 53 4.47 -5.83 16.41
N ALA A 54 3.79 -6.95 16.22
CA ALA A 54 2.45 -7.22 16.76
C ALA A 54 2.40 -7.34 18.29
N LEU A 55 3.54 -7.39 18.99
CA LEU A 55 3.60 -7.35 20.46
C LEU A 55 3.20 -5.99 21.05
N THR A 56 3.12 -4.95 20.23
CA THR A 56 2.66 -3.62 20.63
C THR A 56 1.59 -3.12 19.69
N SER A 57 0.67 -2.31 20.19
CA SER A 57 -0.33 -1.59 19.40
C SER A 57 0.22 -0.33 18.71
N LEU A 58 1.46 0.07 19.04
CA LEU A 58 2.10 1.22 18.43
C LEU A 58 2.60 0.88 17.03
N SER A 59 2.46 1.79 16.08
CA SER A 59 3.10 1.68 14.78
C SER A 59 4.62 1.80 14.92
N ILE A 60 5.31 0.71 14.64
CA ILE A 60 6.79 0.67 14.63
C ILE A 60 7.30 1.49 13.44
N MET A 61 6.56 1.51 12.32
CA MET A 61 6.84 2.39 11.19
C MET A 61 6.93 3.86 11.63
N GLU A 62 5.92 4.39 12.36
CA GLU A 62 5.96 5.78 12.85
C GLU A 62 7.17 6.05 13.73
N ILE A 63 7.48 5.11 14.63
CA ILE A 63 8.65 5.23 15.52
C ILE A 63 9.94 5.29 14.68
N LEU A 64 10.08 4.42 13.69
CA LEU A 64 11.26 4.39 12.83
C LEU A 64 11.39 5.64 11.97
N TYR A 65 10.29 6.16 11.42
CA TYR A 65 10.29 7.44 10.70
C TYR A 65 10.68 8.61 11.61
N ALA A 66 10.13 8.67 12.83
CA ALA A 66 10.51 9.70 13.79
C ALA A 66 12.00 9.61 14.16
N LEU A 67 12.52 8.41 14.43
CA LEU A 67 13.93 8.19 14.72
C LEU A 67 14.82 8.54 13.52
N ALA A 68 14.40 8.20 12.30
CA ALA A 68 15.12 8.56 11.08
C ALA A 68 15.18 10.08 10.88
N ALA A 69 14.08 10.79 11.11
CA ALA A 69 14.03 12.24 11.00
C ALA A 69 14.94 12.91 12.06
N VAL A 70 14.84 12.50 13.32
CA VAL A 70 15.71 12.99 14.39
C VAL A 70 17.18 12.67 14.10
N GLY A 71 17.47 11.45 13.64
CA GLY A 71 18.80 11.01 13.25
C GLY A 71 19.38 11.84 12.09
N ALA A 72 18.57 12.13 11.07
CA ALA A 72 18.99 12.96 9.93
C ALA A 72 19.32 14.40 10.36
N VAL A 73 18.50 15.00 11.22
CA VAL A 73 18.74 16.34 11.79
C VAL A 73 20.02 16.33 12.64
N ALA A 74 20.15 15.36 13.55
CA ALA A 74 21.31 15.22 14.42
C ALA A 74 22.61 15.01 13.59
N TYR A 75 22.55 14.16 12.57
CA TYR A 75 23.66 13.92 11.65
C TYR A 75 24.07 15.19 10.90
N THR A 76 23.09 15.93 10.38
CA THR A 76 23.33 17.20 9.68
C THR A 76 23.99 18.23 10.60
N VAL A 77 23.43 18.45 11.78
CA VAL A 77 24.00 19.38 12.79
C VAL A 77 25.39 18.97 13.19
N TRP A 78 25.60 17.69 13.51
CA TRP A 78 26.95 17.18 13.85
C TRP A 78 27.92 17.35 12.69
N SER A 79 27.53 17.08 11.47
CA SER A 79 28.36 17.22 10.26
C SER A 79 28.76 18.68 10.03
N VAL A 80 27.84 19.63 10.16
CA VAL A 80 28.10 21.06 10.04
C VAL A 80 29.11 21.51 11.12
N ILE A 81 28.88 21.16 12.40
CA ILE A 81 29.79 21.48 13.49
C ILE A 81 31.19 20.89 13.25
N ALA A 82 31.25 19.63 12.79
CA ALA A 82 32.51 18.97 12.49
C ALA A 82 33.29 19.65 11.37
N VAL A 83 32.62 20.13 10.33
CA VAL A 83 33.21 20.89 9.23
C VAL A 83 33.71 22.27 9.69
N VAL A 84 32.89 22.98 10.46
CA VAL A 84 33.26 24.32 10.99
C VAL A 84 34.49 24.23 11.90
N LYS A 85 34.56 23.24 12.79
CA LYS A 85 35.66 23.02 13.71
C LYS A 85 36.96 22.51 13.06
N ALA A 86 36.87 21.94 11.84
CA ALA A 86 38.02 21.32 11.17
C ALA A 86 38.89 22.34 10.46
N ARG A 87 39.62 23.17 11.23
CA ARG A 87 40.59 24.13 10.69
C ARG A 87 41.68 23.42 9.85
N GLY A 88 41.82 23.84 8.57
CA GLY A 88 42.79 23.26 7.63
C GLY A 88 42.37 21.92 6.96
N HIS A 89 41.27 21.30 7.38
CA HIS A 89 40.82 19.99 6.86
C HIS A 89 39.33 19.93 6.52
N ARG A 90 38.69 21.06 6.28
CA ARG A 90 37.23 21.16 6.00
C ARG A 90 36.77 20.25 4.86
N GLY A 91 37.48 20.26 3.72
CA GLY A 91 37.12 19.43 2.55
C GLY A 91 37.08 17.93 2.88
N ARG A 92 38.00 17.44 3.74
CA ARG A 92 37.97 16.04 4.18
C ARG A 92 36.76 15.70 5.06
N ARG A 93 36.31 16.67 5.88
CA ARG A 93 35.13 16.49 6.72
C ARG A 93 33.85 16.53 5.90
N VAL A 94 33.77 17.46 4.94
CA VAL A 94 32.64 17.48 3.95
C VAL A 94 32.57 16.16 3.21
N TYR A 95 33.67 15.68 2.66
CA TYR A 95 33.72 14.38 2.01
C TYR A 95 33.21 13.24 2.89
N SER A 96 33.67 13.16 4.12
CA SER A 96 33.24 12.12 5.09
C SER A 96 31.74 12.22 5.41
N ALA A 97 31.22 13.43 5.53
CA ALA A 97 29.79 13.65 5.80
C ALA A 97 28.93 13.25 4.59
N LEU A 98 29.32 13.66 3.39
CA LEU A 98 28.59 13.27 2.18
C LEU A 98 28.65 11.77 1.93
N LEU A 99 29.82 11.15 2.13
CA LEU A 99 29.97 9.71 1.97
C LEU A 99 29.09 8.94 2.97
N GLY A 100 29.11 9.35 4.26
CA GLY A 100 28.26 8.70 5.26
C GLY A 100 26.76 8.89 5.03
N ALA A 101 26.34 10.05 4.51
CA ALA A 101 24.95 10.26 4.11
C ALA A 101 24.59 9.35 2.91
N ALA A 102 25.46 9.26 1.91
CA ALA A 102 25.27 8.39 0.75
C ALA A 102 25.20 6.91 1.16
N ASP A 103 26.08 6.46 2.04
CA ASP A 103 26.05 5.10 2.60
C ASP A 103 24.70 4.83 3.28
N GLY A 104 24.22 5.73 4.15
CA GLY A 104 22.96 5.56 4.85
C GLY A 104 21.76 5.48 3.90
N ILE A 105 21.69 6.36 2.91
CA ILE A 105 20.63 6.35 1.88
C ILE A 105 20.68 5.06 1.05
N LEU A 106 21.88 4.67 0.61
CA LEU A 106 22.06 3.47 -0.20
C LEU A 106 21.71 2.20 0.57
N THR A 107 22.10 2.10 1.84
CA THR A 107 21.74 0.97 2.71
C THR A 107 20.22 0.83 2.84
N VAL A 108 19.51 1.95 3.09
CA VAL A 108 18.02 1.93 3.15
C VAL A 108 17.43 1.47 1.82
N TYR A 109 17.97 1.94 0.69
CA TYR A 109 17.51 1.52 -0.63
C TYR A 109 17.78 0.04 -0.91
N VAL A 110 18.96 -0.47 -0.56
CA VAL A 110 19.29 -1.90 -0.67
C VAL A 110 18.34 -2.76 0.18
N LEU A 111 18.09 -2.35 1.42
CA LEU A 111 17.12 -3.04 2.28
C LEU A 111 15.72 -3.03 1.67
N PHE A 112 15.29 -1.91 1.12
CA PHE A 112 14.02 -1.83 0.39
C PHE A 112 13.98 -2.79 -0.80
N CYS A 113 15.04 -2.85 -1.62
CA CYS A 113 15.12 -3.76 -2.75
C CYS A 113 14.97 -5.23 -2.32
N LEU A 114 15.63 -5.64 -1.22
CA LEU A 114 15.63 -7.02 -0.75
C LEU A 114 14.35 -7.39 0.03
N MET A 115 13.75 -6.46 0.76
CA MET A 115 12.57 -6.71 1.59
C MET A 115 11.25 -6.49 0.85
N TRP A 116 11.26 -5.62 -0.18
CA TRP A 116 10.06 -5.26 -0.94
C TRP A 116 10.24 -5.38 -2.45
N GLY A 117 11.28 -4.77 -3.00
CA GLY A 117 11.52 -4.69 -4.44
C GLY A 117 11.54 -6.03 -5.15
N VAL A 118 11.92 -7.11 -4.45
CA VAL A 118 11.86 -8.50 -4.94
C VAL A 118 10.47 -8.87 -5.41
N ASN A 119 9.41 -8.46 -4.70
CA ASN A 119 8.03 -8.86 -4.99
C ASN A 119 7.52 -8.37 -6.36
N TYR A 120 8.10 -7.33 -6.92
CA TYR A 120 7.77 -6.87 -8.29
C TYR A 120 8.33 -7.80 -9.39
N TRP A 121 9.17 -8.75 -9.03
CA TRP A 121 9.86 -9.66 -9.95
C TRP A 121 9.51 -11.13 -9.66
N THR A 122 8.58 -11.40 -8.78
CA THR A 122 7.98 -12.70 -8.52
C THR A 122 6.74 -12.91 -9.39
N ASP A 123 6.20 -14.13 -9.38
CA ASP A 123 4.88 -14.38 -9.96
C ASP A 123 3.84 -13.47 -9.29
N SER A 124 3.08 -12.77 -10.11
CA SER A 124 2.01 -11.89 -9.66
C SER A 124 0.80 -12.67 -9.15
N PHE A 125 -0.17 -11.98 -8.57
CA PHE A 125 -1.46 -12.61 -8.26
C PHE A 125 -2.13 -13.15 -9.53
N GLN A 126 -2.08 -12.43 -10.64
CA GLN A 126 -2.64 -12.86 -11.93
C GLN A 126 -1.97 -14.15 -12.43
N ASP A 127 -0.63 -14.23 -12.36
CA ASP A 127 0.11 -15.43 -12.76
C ASP A 127 -0.29 -16.67 -11.94
N ARG A 128 -0.52 -16.48 -10.64
CA ARG A 128 -0.81 -17.57 -9.69
C ARG A 128 -2.29 -17.98 -9.65
N SER A 129 -3.19 -17.02 -9.85
CA SER A 129 -4.64 -17.26 -9.80
C SER A 129 -5.25 -17.66 -11.14
N GLY A 130 -4.60 -17.29 -12.26
CA GLY A 130 -5.14 -17.39 -13.59
C GLY A 130 -6.18 -16.33 -13.94
N ILE A 131 -6.53 -15.42 -13.01
CA ILE A 131 -7.39 -14.27 -13.27
C ILE A 131 -6.53 -13.18 -13.87
N THR A 132 -6.72 -12.85 -15.13
CA THR A 132 -5.91 -11.88 -15.85
C THR A 132 -6.73 -10.67 -16.28
N ALA A 133 -6.17 -9.49 -16.09
CA ALA A 133 -6.72 -8.25 -16.61
C ALA A 133 -6.82 -8.30 -18.13
N GLN A 134 -7.98 -7.93 -18.69
CA GLN A 134 -8.24 -7.92 -20.12
C GLN A 134 -9.12 -6.71 -20.48
N PRO A 135 -9.07 -6.24 -21.73
CA PRO A 135 -9.96 -5.18 -22.18
C PRO A 135 -11.42 -5.51 -21.89
N VAL A 136 -12.13 -4.58 -21.29
CA VAL A 136 -13.51 -4.76 -20.81
C VAL A 136 -14.48 -4.30 -21.87
N ALA A 137 -15.48 -5.16 -22.18
CA ALA A 137 -16.61 -4.76 -23.02
C ALA A 137 -17.53 -3.81 -22.22
N ALA A 138 -18.10 -2.80 -22.89
CA ALA A 138 -18.95 -1.80 -22.23
C ALA A 138 -20.17 -2.45 -21.53
N GLU A 139 -20.76 -3.47 -22.13
CA GLU A 139 -21.88 -4.20 -21.54
C GLU A 139 -21.48 -4.95 -20.27
N ASP A 140 -20.31 -5.61 -20.27
CA ASP A 140 -19.78 -6.30 -19.08
C ASP A 140 -19.52 -5.31 -17.94
N LEU A 141 -18.89 -4.15 -18.24
CA LEU A 141 -18.67 -3.09 -17.26
C LEU A 141 -19.97 -2.62 -16.61
N LYS A 142 -20.99 -2.37 -17.44
CA LYS A 142 -22.29 -1.93 -16.98
C LYS A 142 -22.96 -2.97 -16.10
N ASN A 143 -22.98 -4.25 -16.54
CA ASN A 143 -23.61 -5.34 -15.81
C ASN A 143 -22.94 -5.58 -14.47
N VAL A 144 -21.60 -5.63 -14.44
CA VAL A 144 -20.84 -5.80 -13.19
C VAL A 144 -21.01 -4.59 -12.27
N THR A 145 -21.04 -3.35 -12.80
CA THR A 145 -21.33 -2.15 -11.99
C THR A 145 -22.73 -2.21 -11.36
N ALA A 146 -23.73 -2.64 -12.12
CA ALA A 146 -25.10 -2.81 -11.61
C ALA A 146 -25.18 -3.90 -10.53
N TYR A 147 -24.49 -5.01 -10.72
CA TYR A 147 -24.37 -6.06 -9.69
C TYR A 147 -23.75 -5.55 -8.40
N PHE A 148 -22.66 -4.77 -8.48
CA PHE A 148 -22.03 -4.17 -7.30
C PHE A 148 -22.97 -3.19 -6.59
N ALA A 149 -23.75 -2.39 -7.35
CA ALA A 149 -24.75 -1.48 -6.77
C ALA A 149 -25.86 -2.26 -6.04
N GLU A 150 -26.30 -3.40 -6.59
CA GLU A 150 -27.30 -4.28 -5.96
C GLU A 150 -26.74 -4.86 -4.64
N ARG A 151 -25.55 -5.49 -4.67
CA ARG A 151 -24.91 -6.06 -3.47
C ARG A 151 -24.63 -5.00 -2.41
N LEU A 152 -24.20 -3.81 -2.82
CA LEU A 152 -23.98 -2.67 -1.92
C LEU A 152 -25.30 -2.23 -1.27
N SER A 153 -26.39 -2.20 -2.03
CA SER A 153 -27.73 -1.85 -1.52
C SER A 153 -28.24 -2.88 -0.51
N GLU A 154 -28.05 -4.16 -0.75
CA GLU A 154 -28.43 -5.24 0.17
C GLU A 154 -27.66 -5.20 1.49
N THR A 155 -26.44 -4.73 1.46
CA THR A 155 -25.56 -4.68 2.65
C THR A 155 -25.62 -3.36 3.40
N ALA A 156 -26.26 -2.33 2.83
CA ALA A 156 -26.30 -0.98 3.42
C ALA A 156 -26.89 -0.93 4.83
N ASP A 157 -27.90 -1.75 5.11
CA ASP A 157 -28.59 -1.82 6.41
C ASP A 157 -27.97 -2.85 7.37
N THR A 158 -26.93 -3.57 6.94
CA THR A 158 -26.24 -4.56 7.81
C THR A 158 -25.20 -3.93 8.74
N VAL A 159 -24.90 -2.65 8.55
CA VAL A 159 -23.91 -1.90 9.33
C VAL A 159 -24.56 -0.76 10.12
N PRO A 160 -24.06 -0.44 11.32
CA PRO A 160 -24.55 0.69 12.11
C PRO A 160 -24.42 2.03 11.36
N ARG A 161 -25.39 2.90 11.56
CA ARG A 161 -25.47 4.23 11.00
C ARG A 161 -25.62 5.29 12.09
N ASP A 162 -25.07 6.48 11.86
CA ASP A 162 -25.30 7.63 12.74
C ASP A 162 -26.65 8.33 12.46
N GLU A 163 -26.92 9.41 13.16
CA GLU A 163 -28.16 10.22 12.99
C GLU A 163 -28.32 10.85 11.60
N ASN A 164 -27.21 10.97 10.84
CA ASN A 164 -27.18 11.49 9.47
C ASN A 164 -27.22 10.40 8.41
N GLY A 165 -27.33 9.12 8.84
CA GLY A 165 -27.32 7.95 7.98
C GLY A 165 -25.91 7.53 7.49
N VAL A 166 -24.84 8.12 8.04
CA VAL A 166 -23.45 7.81 7.68
C VAL A 166 -23.00 6.56 8.43
N TYR A 167 -22.12 5.78 7.81
CA TYR A 167 -21.48 4.59 8.38
C TYR A 167 -20.83 4.88 9.74
N ALA A 168 -21.18 4.10 10.77
CA ALA A 168 -20.83 4.37 12.16
C ALA A 168 -20.20 3.20 12.90
N VAL A 169 -19.61 2.21 12.20
CA VAL A 169 -18.81 1.19 12.86
C VAL A 169 -17.54 1.82 13.44
N SER A 170 -17.22 1.48 14.69
CA SER A 170 -16.03 2.04 15.32
C SER A 170 -14.73 1.55 14.68
N LYS A 171 -13.76 2.43 14.55
CA LYS A 171 -12.45 2.08 13.96
C LYS A 171 -11.71 1.03 14.80
N GLU A 172 -11.93 1.02 16.11
CA GLU A 172 -11.40 0.02 17.03
C GLU A 172 -11.94 -1.38 16.72
N GLN A 173 -13.24 -1.50 16.43
CA GLN A 173 -13.85 -2.75 16.01
C GLN A 173 -13.25 -3.23 14.71
N ILE A 174 -13.26 -2.39 13.67
CA ILE A 174 -12.70 -2.69 12.35
C ILE A 174 -11.24 -3.20 12.44
N LEU A 175 -10.41 -2.50 13.23
CA LEU A 175 -9.01 -2.88 13.42
C LEU A 175 -8.87 -4.22 14.16
N SER A 176 -9.74 -4.50 15.15
CA SER A 176 -9.68 -5.74 15.92
C SER A 176 -10.00 -6.98 15.08
N GLU A 177 -10.84 -6.83 14.07
CA GLU A 177 -11.28 -7.87 13.15
C GLU A 177 -10.28 -8.14 12.00
N SER A 178 -9.31 -7.25 11.80
CA SER A 178 -8.36 -7.27 10.67
C SER A 178 -7.61 -8.59 10.46
N ARG A 179 -7.43 -9.39 11.50
CA ARG A 179 -6.74 -10.70 11.41
C ARG A 179 -7.54 -11.80 10.74
N SER A 180 -8.85 -11.62 10.58
CA SER A 180 -9.76 -12.64 10.06
C SER A 180 -10.20 -12.37 8.61
N VAL A 181 -9.80 -11.25 8.03
CA VAL A 181 -10.29 -10.75 6.73
C VAL A 181 -10.00 -11.70 5.58
N TYR A 182 -8.86 -12.37 5.60
CA TYR A 182 -8.39 -13.19 4.48
C TYR A 182 -8.88 -14.64 4.51
N GLY A 183 -9.65 -15.07 5.51
CA GLY A 183 -10.11 -16.45 5.63
C GLY A 183 -10.79 -16.97 4.36
N GLY A 184 -11.81 -16.27 3.84
CA GLY A 184 -12.53 -16.67 2.64
C GLY A 184 -11.67 -16.64 1.37
N VAL A 185 -10.77 -15.67 1.23
CA VAL A 185 -9.88 -15.58 0.06
C VAL A 185 -8.82 -16.68 0.06
N THR A 186 -8.31 -17.09 1.24
CA THR A 186 -7.32 -18.17 1.31
C THR A 186 -7.92 -19.55 1.02
N GLU A 187 -9.23 -19.73 1.22
CA GLU A 187 -9.94 -20.90 0.72
C GLU A 187 -9.99 -20.96 -0.81
N LEU A 188 -10.16 -19.81 -1.47
CA LEU A 188 -10.15 -19.69 -2.93
C LEU A 188 -8.72 -19.75 -3.51
N PHE A 189 -7.78 -19.08 -2.86
CA PHE A 189 -6.39 -18.93 -3.28
C PHE A 189 -5.43 -19.29 -2.14
N PRO A 190 -5.16 -20.58 -1.90
CA PRO A 190 -4.30 -21.04 -0.79
C PRO A 190 -2.89 -20.45 -0.79
N PHE A 191 -2.41 -19.97 -1.93
CA PHE A 191 -1.09 -19.33 -2.01
C PHE A 191 -1.03 -17.94 -1.33
N LEU A 192 -2.17 -17.39 -0.92
CA LEU A 192 -2.26 -16.16 -0.13
C LEU A 192 -2.23 -16.43 1.38
N GLU A 193 -2.05 -17.68 1.81
CA GLU A 193 -1.93 -18.00 3.23
C GLU A 193 -0.72 -17.28 3.83
N PHE A 194 -0.95 -16.58 4.93
CA PHE A 194 0.07 -15.81 5.65
C PHE A 194 -0.34 -15.66 7.12
N PRO A 195 0.59 -15.67 8.07
CA PRO A 195 0.27 -15.47 9.47
C PRO A 195 -0.11 -14.01 9.75
N ASP A 196 -1.41 -13.73 9.78
CA ASP A 196 -1.96 -12.39 9.97
C ASP A 196 -1.55 -11.78 11.32
N THR A 197 -0.86 -10.65 11.25
CA THR A 197 -0.42 -9.91 12.44
C THR A 197 -1.37 -8.77 12.83
N GLY A 198 -2.41 -8.56 12.03
CA GLY A 198 -3.33 -7.44 12.15
C GLY A 198 -2.75 -6.15 11.61
N VAL A 199 -3.57 -5.12 11.57
CA VAL A 199 -3.21 -3.80 11.05
C VAL A 199 -3.19 -2.78 12.18
N LYS A 200 -2.34 -1.76 12.08
CA LYS A 200 -2.19 -0.73 13.11
C LYS A 200 -2.68 0.63 12.64
N ALA A 201 -3.32 1.33 13.57
CA ALA A 201 -3.66 2.73 13.39
C ALA A 201 -2.41 3.62 13.45
N VAL A 202 -2.24 4.48 12.47
CA VAL A 202 -1.22 5.53 12.47
C VAL A 202 -1.70 6.68 13.35
N ARG A 203 -0.92 7.09 14.35
CA ARG A 203 -1.29 8.20 15.24
C ARG A 203 -1.28 9.55 14.52
N CYS A 204 -0.31 9.73 13.62
CA CYS A 204 -0.18 10.93 12.79
C CYS A 204 -0.97 10.79 11.48
N SER A 205 -2.14 10.15 11.49
CA SER A 205 -2.99 9.88 10.31
C SER A 205 -3.27 11.12 9.47
N ARG A 206 -3.41 12.29 10.12
CA ARG A 206 -3.60 13.57 9.40
C ARG A 206 -2.47 13.87 8.41
N ILE A 207 -1.23 13.46 8.72
CA ILE A 207 -0.10 13.60 7.79
C ILE A 207 -0.30 12.69 6.57
N MET A 208 -0.79 11.46 6.77
CA MET A 208 -1.12 10.57 5.67
C MET A 208 -2.22 11.17 4.78
N SER A 209 -3.26 11.77 5.37
CA SER A 209 -4.33 12.44 4.62
C SER A 209 -3.81 13.59 3.76
N VAL A 210 -2.92 14.42 4.29
CA VAL A 210 -2.25 15.50 3.52
C VAL A 210 -1.40 14.96 2.37
N MET A 211 -0.86 13.75 2.51
CA MET A 211 -0.07 13.06 1.48
C MET A 211 -0.92 12.21 0.51
N GLY A 212 -2.23 12.11 0.72
CA GLY A 212 -3.14 11.30 -0.10
C GLY A 212 -3.14 9.81 0.21
N PHE A 213 -2.55 9.35 1.32
CA PHE A 213 -2.46 7.93 1.66
C PHE A 213 -3.58 7.47 2.62
N THR A 214 -4.20 6.34 2.27
CA THR A 214 -5.19 5.64 3.12
C THR A 214 -4.56 4.57 3.98
N GLY A 215 -3.50 3.92 3.50
CA GLY A 215 -2.74 2.90 4.21
C GLY A 215 -1.30 2.82 3.72
N VAL A 216 -0.49 2.03 4.37
CA VAL A 216 0.87 1.71 3.95
C VAL A 216 1.37 0.42 4.60
N TYR A 217 1.81 -0.51 3.78
CA TYR A 217 2.56 -1.66 4.24
C TYR A 217 4.04 -1.33 4.35
N PHE A 218 4.59 -1.39 5.56
CA PHE A 218 6.01 -1.11 5.81
C PHE A 218 6.83 -2.41 5.81
N ALA A 219 7.28 -2.81 4.64
CA ALA A 219 7.93 -4.08 4.38
C ALA A 219 9.19 -4.33 5.22
N CYS A 220 9.92 -3.27 5.61
CA CYS A 220 11.14 -3.41 6.41
C CYS A 220 10.93 -4.11 7.76
N VAL A 221 9.71 -4.06 8.29
CA VAL A 221 9.33 -4.72 9.54
C VAL A 221 8.07 -5.58 9.41
N GLY A 222 7.54 -5.74 8.21
CA GLY A 222 6.37 -6.59 7.95
C GLY A 222 5.06 -6.08 8.57
N GLU A 223 4.90 -4.75 8.70
CA GLU A 223 3.79 -4.10 9.40
C GLU A 223 2.85 -3.37 8.44
N SER A 224 1.56 -3.68 8.49
CA SER A 224 0.52 -2.92 7.80
C SER A 224 -0.02 -1.82 8.71
N ASN A 225 -0.15 -0.62 8.16
CA ASN A 225 -0.58 0.58 8.88
C ASN A 225 -1.68 1.29 8.09
N VAL A 226 -2.66 1.87 8.77
CA VAL A 226 -3.77 2.57 8.12
C VAL A 226 -4.01 3.94 8.72
N ASN A 227 -4.48 4.83 7.86
CA ASN A 227 -4.95 6.15 8.18
C ASN A 227 -6.32 6.06 8.86
N VAL A 228 -6.39 6.43 10.13
CA VAL A 228 -7.64 6.45 10.89
C VAL A 228 -8.24 7.86 11.02
N ASP A 229 -7.73 8.87 10.30
CA ASP A 229 -8.33 10.20 10.22
C ASP A 229 -9.48 10.25 9.19
N SER A 230 -9.40 9.43 8.12
CA SER A 230 -10.41 9.34 7.06
C SER A 230 -11.72 8.71 7.53
N PRO A 231 -12.84 8.90 6.78
CA PRO A 231 -14.10 8.22 7.03
C PRO A 231 -13.97 6.71 7.14
N ALA A 232 -14.76 6.10 8.02
CA ALA A 232 -14.60 4.69 8.36
C ALA A 232 -15.15 3.73 7.31
N CYS A 233 -16.02 4.17 6.39
CA CYS A 233 -16.72 3.30 5.43
C CYS A 233 -15.78 2.55 4.47
N LEU A 234 -14.61 3.10 4.15
CA LEU A 234 -13.59 2.44 3.31
C LEU A 234 -12.40 1.88 4.11
N LEU A 235 -12.38 2.06 5.44
CA LEU A 235 -11.29 1.56 6.27
C LEU A 235 -11.16 0.03 6.23
N PRO A 236 -12.26 -0.78 6.26
CA PRO A 236 -12.16 -2.23 6.14
C PRO A 236 -11.50 -2.69 4.84
N SER A 237 -11.93 -2.15 3.69
CA SER A 237 -11.35 -2.49 2.39
C SER A 237 -9.91 -1.99 2.23
N THR A 238 -9.55 -0.86 2.83
CA THR A 238 -8.16 -0.39 2.92
C THR A 238 -7.30 -1.37 3.73
N ILE A 239 -7.81 -1.86 4.86
CA ILE A 239 -7.14 -2.89 5.64
C ILE A 239 -6.90 -4.16 4.81
N ALA A 240 -7.90 -4.62 4.08
CA ALA A 240 -7.78 -5.79 3.22
C ALA A 240 -6.72 -5.57 2.12
N HIS A 241 -6.63 -4.37 1.55
CA HIS A 241 -5.60 -3.96 0.60
C HIS A 241 -4.18 -4.05 1.23
N GLU A 242 -3.97 -3.46 2.41
CA GLU A 242 -2.67 -3.48 3.08
C GLU A 242 -2.25 -4.90 3.51
N LEU A 243 -3.21 -5.77 3.78
CA LEU A 243 -2.98 -7.18 4.05
C LEU A 243 -2.62 -7.98 2.79
N ALA A 244 -3.01 -7.53 1.57
CA ALA A 244 -2.51 -8.09 0.32
C ALA A 244 -1.01 -7.83 0.16
N HIS A 245 -0.56 -6.60 0.43
CA HIS A 245 0.86 -6.27 0.46
C HIS A 245 1.64 -7.10 1.50
N GLN A 246 1.05 -7.38 2.64
CA GLN A 246 1.67 -8.23 3.68
C GLN A 246 1.96 -9.63 3.15
N ARG A 247 1.11 -10.15 2.25
CA ARG A 247 1.23 -11.44 1.55
C ARG A 247 2.20 -11.44 0.36
N GLY A 248 2.82 -10.29 0.11
CA GLY A 248 3.82 -10.14 -0.95
C GLY A 248 3.24 -9.70 -2.29
N VAL A 249 1.94 -9.41 -2.38
CA VAL A 249 1.35 -8.83 -3.59
C VAL A 249 1.86 -7.40 -3.73
N ALA A 250 2.62 -7.12 -4.80
CA ALA A 250 3.29 -5.83 -4.98
C ALA A 250 2.49 -4.85 -5.84
N TRP A 251 1.66 -5.35 -6.74
CA TRP A 251 0.94 -4.55 -7.72
C TRP A 251 -0.32 -3.94 -7.12
N GLU A 252 -0.45 -2.62 -7.17
CA GLU A 252 -1.55 -1.87 -6.56
C GLU A 252 -2.94 -2.30 -7.07
N GLN A 253 -3.05 -2.57 -8.38
CA GLN A 253 -4.30 -3.05 -8.97
C GLN A 253 -4.72 -4.42 -8.44
N GLU A 254 -3.76 -5.30 -8.17
CA GLU A 254 -4.01 -6.61 -7.57
C GLU A 254 -4.39 -6.47 -6.09
N CYS A 255 -3.74 -5.55 -5.37
CA CYS A 255 -4.08 -5.25 -3.99
C CYS A 255 -5.47 -4.61 -3.86
N ASN A 256 -5.85 -3.72 -4.78
CA ASN A 256 -7.20 -3.16 -4.83
C ASN A 256 -8.25 -4.24 -5.14
N PHE A 257 -7.97 -5.12 -6.10
CA PHE A 257 -8.84 -6.27 -6.39
C PHE A 257 -8.99 -7.18 -5.16
N LEU A 258 -7.89 -7.53 -4.51
CA LEU A 258 -7.89 -8.34 -3.28
C LEU A 258 -8.53 -7.60 -2.10
N GLY A 259 -8.39 -6.28 -2.03
CA GLY A 259 -9.07 -5.44 -1.06
C GLY A 259 -10.59 -5.58 -1.15
N VAL A 260 -11.13 -5.60 -2.37
CA VAL A 260 -12.55 -5.90 -2.61
C VAL A 260 -12.86 -7.36 -2.26
N LEU A 261 -12.17 -8.32 -2.87
CA LEU A 261 -12.51 -9.74 -2.76
C LEU A 261 -12.38 -10.27 -1.33
N ALA A 262 -11.29 -9.92 -0.61
CA ALA A 262 -11.10 -10.34 0.76
C ALA A 262 -12.17 -9.74 1.69
N SER A 263 -12.57 -8.49 1.44
CA SER A 263 -13.62 -7.84 2.20
C SER A 263 -14.98 -8.53 1.99
N VAL A 264 -15.39 -8.77 0.76
CA VAL A 264 -16.71 -9.37 0.47
C VAL A 264 -16.81 -10.85 0.86
N THR A 265 -15.68 -11.54 0.98
CA THR A 265 -15.62 -12.95 1.39
C THR A 265 -15.28 -13.14 2.88
N SER A 266 -15.08 -12.06 3.63
CA SER A 266 -14.64 -12.10 5.03
C SER A 266 -15.65 -12.69 6.01
N GLY A 267 -16.95 -12.69 5.66
CA GLY A 267 -18.05 -13.04 6.55
C GLY A 267 -18.41 -11.95 7.58
N MET A 268 -17.75 -10.80 7.58
CA MET A 268 -17.96 -9.68 8.50
C MET A 268 -18.74 -8.56 7.82
N PRO A 269 -19.92 -8.13 8.37
CA PRO A 269 -20.80 -7.17 7.69
C PRO A 269 -20.13 -5.85 7.30
N ASP A 270 -19.29 -5.30 8.18
CA ASP A 270 -18.56 -4.04 7.97
C ASP A 270 -17.52 -4.15 6.83
N TYR A 271 -16.80 -5.26 6.76
CA TYR A 271 -15.88 -5.54 5.64
C TYR A 271 -16.64 -5.82 4.34
N ILE A 272 -17.71 -6.62 4.37
CA ILE A 272 -18.53 -6.92 3.19
C ILE A 272 -19.08 -5.63 2.58
N TYR A 273 -19.69 -4.76 3.39
CA TYR A 273 -20.17 -3.47 2.92
C TYR A 273 -19.07 -2.62 2.30
N SER A 274 -17.94 -2.48 3.00
CA SER A 274 -16.79 -1.70 2.53
C SER A 274 -16.19 -2.23 1.22
N GLY A 275 -16.15 -3.55 1.05
CA GLY A 275 -15.68 -4.19 -0.18
C GLY A 275 -16.57 -3.89 -1.38
N TRP A 276 -17.89 -4.01 -1.22
CA TRP A 276 -18.84 -3.64 -2.26
C TRP A 276 -18.78 -2.15 -2.59
N LEU A 277 -18.62 -1.28 -1.57
CA LEU A 277 -18.47 0.17 -1.75
C LEU A 277 -17.20 0.51 -2.54
N LEU A 278 -16.04 -0.07 -2.19
CA LEU A 278 -14.79 0.15 -2.91
C LEU A 278 -14.88 -0.32 -4.37
N GLY A 279 -15.42 -1.53 -4.59
CA GLY A 279 -15.61 -2.05 -5.93
C GLY A 279 -16.56 -1.20 -6.77
N PHE A 280 -17.67 -0.73 -6.19
CA PHE A 280 -18.59 0.19 -6.85
C PHE A 280 -17.92 1.52 -7.22
N ILE A 281 -17.06 2.07 -6.36
CA ILE A 281 -16.31 3.29 -6.68
C ILE A 281 -15.41 3.08 -7.90
N HIS A 282 -14.64 1.98 -7.95
CA HIS A 282 -13.76 1.69 -9.10
C HIS A 282 -14.54 1.49 -10.40
N LEU A 283 -15.54 0.62 -10.37
CA LEU A 283 -16.38 0.31 -11.55
C LEU A 283 -17.18 1.52 -12.00
N GLY A 284 -17.78 2.24 -11.06
CA GLY A 284 -18.59 3.43 -11.31
C GLY A 284 -17.79 4.56 -11.93
N ASN A 285 -16.55 4.80 -11.46
CA ASN A 285 -15.68 5.80 -12.07
C ASN A 285 -15.37 5.47 -13.54
N ALA A 286 -15.04 4.21 -13.84
CA ALA A 286 -14.78 3.76 -15.20
C ALA A 286 -16.04 3.85 -16.09
N LEU A 287 -17.20 3.48 -15.55
CA LEU A 287 -18.47 3.57 -16.28
C LEU A 287 -18.86 5.04 -16.51
N TYR A 288 -18.61 5.94 -15.55
CA TYR A 288 -18.86 7.37 -15.71
C TYR A 288 -18.02 8.00 -16.84
N GLU A 289 -16.77 7.56 -17.01
CA GLU A 289 -15.90 8.03 -18.08
C GLU A 289 -16.36 7.58 -19.47
N THR A 290 -16.99 6.41 -19.58
CA THR A 290 -17.36 5.80 -20.85
C THR A 290 -18.85 5.99 -21.19
N GLU A 291 -19.74 5.79 -20.21
CA GLU A 291 -21.20 5.85 -20.34
C GLU A 291 -21.85 6.60 -19.15
N PRO A 292 -21.74 7.94 -19.05
CA PRO A 292 -22.23 8.73 -17.91
C PRO A 292 -23.72 8.51 -17.60
N GLU A 293 -24.55 8.36 -18.63
CA GLU A 293 -26.00 8.14 -18.46
C GLU A 293 -26.29 6.80 -17.76
N ALA A 294 -25.58 5.72 -18.15
CA ALA A 294 -25.70 4.42 -17.52
C ALA A 294 -25.22 4.47 -16.04
N TYR A 295 -24.10 5.16 -15.78
CA TYR A 295 -23.62 5.37 -14.42
C TYR A 295 -24.66 6.06 -13.54
N TRP A 296 -25.25 7.19 -13.99
CA TRP A 296 -26.25 7.91 -13.22
C TRP A 296 -27.54 7.11 -13.01
N ALA A 297 -27.94 6.29 -13.99
CA ALA A 297 -29.07 5.39 -13.85
C ALA A 297 -28.82 4.35 -12.76
N ILE A 298 -27.65 3.71 -12.74
CA ILE A 298 -27.26 2.72 -11.72
C ILE A 298 -27.10 3.40 -10.35
N ARG A 299 -26.37 4.52 -10.28
CA ARG A 299 -26.18 5.25 -9.04
C ARG A 299 -27.50 5.70 -8.41
N GLY A 300 -28.48 6.07 -9.24
CA GLY A 300 -29.81 6.46 -8.79
C GLY A 300 -30.61 5.35 -8.10
N THR A 301 -30.18 4.09 -8.16
CA THR A 301 -30.78 2.97 -7.43
C THR A 301 -30.24 2.78 -6.02
N LEU A 302 -29.13 3.46 -5.68
CA LEU A 302 -28.49 3.29 -4.37
C LEU A 302 -29.35 3.87 -3.25
N PRO A 303 -29.37 3.24 -2.06
CA PRO A 303 -29.99 3.77 -0.87
C PRO A 303 -29.38 5.10 -0.42
N ALA A 304 -30.18 5.94 0.24
CA ALA A 304 -29.72 7.22 0.77
C ALA A 304 -28.51 7.09 1.73
N ALA A 305 -28.40 6.00 2.47
CA ALA A 305 -27.29 5.70 3.36
C ALA A 305 -25.96 5.54 2.60
N VAL A 306 -25.97 4.84 1.45
CA VAL A 306 -24.78 4.70 0.59
C VAL A 306 -24.37 6.07 0.01
N GLU A 307 -25.34 6.86 -0.43
CA GLU A 307 -25.08 8.23 -0.90
C GLU A 307 -24.55 9.15 0.20
N ALA A 308 -24.93 8.91 1.47
CA ALA A 308 -24.37 9.64 2.61
C ALA A 308 -22.87 9.30 2.79
N ASP A 309 -22.51 8.01 2.73
CA ASP A 309 -21.11 7.56 2.85
C ASP A 309 -20.23 8.07 1.69
N LEU A 310 -20.73 8.01 0.46
CA LEU A 310 -20.01 8.53 -0.72
C LEU A 310 -19.76 10.04 -0.59
N ARG A 311 -20.74 10.80 -0.09
CA ARG A 311 -20.60 12.24 0.12
C ARG A 311 -19.65 12.57 1.26
N ASP A 312 -19.76 11.86 2.39
CA ASP A 312 -18.86 12.05 3.54
C ASP A 312 -17.41 11.79 3.15
N ASN A 313 -17.16 10.67 2.46
CA ASN A 313 -15.83 10.35 1.96
C ASN A 313 -15.29 11.39 0.97
N SER A 314 -16.10 11.83 0.01
CA SER A 314 -15.68 12.88 -0.93
C SER A 314 -15.40 14.21 -0.22
N ALA A 315 -16.26 14.64 0.68
CA ALA A 315 -16.09 15.89 1.43
C ALA A 315 -14.84 15.87 2.31
N TYR A 316 -14.49 14.69 2.88
CA TYR A 316 -13.24 14.54 3.62
C TYR A 316 -12.02 14.74 2.72
N TRP A 317 -11.94 14.04 1.58
CA TRP A 317 -10.78 14.09 0.71
C TRP A 317 -10.66 15.40 -0.08
N ASP A 318 -11.78 16.09 -0.34
CA ASP A 318 -11.78 17.41 -0.98
C ASP A 318 -10.96 18.46 -0.22
N GLN A 319 -10.82 18.30 1.11
CA GLN A 319 -10.02 19.20 1.95
C GLN A 319 -8.51 19.13 1.63
N PHE A 320 -8.07 18.04 0.99
CA PHE A 320 -6.66 17.79 0.70
C PHE A 320 -6.32 17.89 -0.78
N ARG A 321 -7.32 17.99 -1.65
CA ARG A 321 -7.09 18.09 -3.10
C ARG A 321 -6.19 19.28 -3.44
N ASP A 322 -5.36 19.09 -4.45
CA ASP A 322 -4.48 20.12 -5.03
C ASP A 322 -3.43 20.73 -4.08
N ASN A 323 -3.19 20.14 -2.92
CA ASN A 323 -2.11 20.60 -2.08
C ASN A 323 -0.72 20.24 -2.64
N VAL A 324 0.31 21.04 -2.31
CA VAL A 324 1.68 20.84 -2.84
C VAL A 324 2.30 19.54 -2.34
N VAL A 325 1.97 19.12 -1.12
CA VAL A 325 2.53 17.90 -0.49
C VAL A 325 2.01 16.66 -1.21
N GLU A 326 0.71 16.60 -1.51
CA GLU A 326 0.09 15.54 -2.30
C GLU A 326 0.77 15.41 -3.68
N LYS A 327 0.92 16.52 -4.42
CA LYS A 327 1.56 16.52 -5.75
C LYS A 327 3.02 16.01 -5.71
N VAL A 328 3.77 16.38 -4.69
CA VAL A 328 5.14 15.87 -4.49
C VAL A 328 5.11 14.38 -4.13
N SER A 329 4.23 13.98 -3.23
CA SER A 329 4.01 12.59 -2.83
C SER A 329 3.70 11.71 -4.04
N ASP A 330 2.71 12.09 -4.84
CA ASP A 330 2.31 11.41 -6.07
C ASP A 330 3.44 11.29 -7.08
N THR A 331 4.20 12.38 -7.25
CA THR A 331 5.35 12.39 -8.18
C THR A 331 6.41 11.38 -7.76
N VAL A 332 6.75 11.36 -6.47
CA VAL A 332 7.75 10.44 -5.91
C VAL A 332 7.25 9.00 -5.97
N TYR A 333 6.01 8.76 -5.57
CA TYR A 333 5.39 7.44 -5.57
C TYR A 333 5.28 6.87 -6.99
N ASN A 334 4.78 7.66 -7.94
CA ASN A 334 4.69 7.27 -9.34
C ASN A 334 6.06 6.98 -9.98
N ALA A 335 7.09 7.76 -9.63
CA ALA A 335 8.45 7.50 -10.07
C ALA A 335 8.99 6.19 -9.48
N ALA A 336 8.69 5.88 -8.22
CA ALA A 336 9.06 4.63 -7.59
C ALA A 336 8.38 3.43 -8.29
N LEU A 337 7.05 3.45 -8.48
CA LEU A 337 6.32 2.40 -9.19
C LEU A 337 6.91 2.13 -10.58
N LYS A 338 7.14 3.18 -11.37
CA LYS A 338 7.76 3.06 -12.72
C LYS A 338 9.16 2.46 -12.68
N SER A 339 9.95 2.75 -11.67
CA SER A 339 11.31 2.19 -11.52
C SER A 339 11.31 0.67 -11.27
N TYR A 340 10.20 0.14 -10.76
CA TYR A 340 9.99 -1.29 -10.51
C TYR A 340 9.22 -2.01 -11.62
N GLY A 341 8.90 -1.31 -12.72
CA GLY A 341 8.34 -1.93 -13.92
C GLY A 341 6.83 -1.72 -14.11
N ASP A 342 6.17 -0.97 -13.21
CA ASP A 342 4.80 -0.51 -13.45
C ASP A 342 4.82 0.61 -14.50
N ALA A 343 4.74 0.22 -15.79
CA ALA A 343 4.75 1.16 -16.90
C ALA A 343 3.59 2.19 -16.82
N ASN A 344 2.49 1.78 -16.18
CA ASN A 344 1.28 2.60 -16.04
C ASN A 344 1.33 3.49 -14.78
N GLY A 345 2.10 3.10 -13.75
CA GLY A 345 2.18 3.81 -12.49
C GLY A 345 0.79 4.02 -11.89
N MET A 346 0.48 5.22 -11.44
CA MET A 346 -0.85 5.55 -10.88
C MET A 346 -2.02 5.42 -11.89
N LYS A 347 -1.77 5.25 -13.19
CA LYS A 347 -2.82 4.97 -14.19
C LYS A 347 -3.28 3.51 -14.18
N SER A 348 -2.73 2.66 -13.33
CA SER A 348 -3.15 1.26 -13.15
C SER A 348 -4.56 1.09 -12.56
N TYR A 349 -5.27 2.19 -12.27
CA TYR A 349 -6.69 2.14 -11.84
C TYR A 349 -7.62 1.48 -12.86
N SER A 350 -7.32 1.52 -14.17
CA SER A 350 -8.08 0.76 -15.17
C SER A 350 -7.94 -0.75 -14.98
N MET A 351 -6.77 -1.23 -14.53
CA MET A 351 -6.52 -2.67 -14.38
C MET A 351 -7.28 -3.31 -13.20
N VAL A 352 -7.63 -2.56 -12.14
CA VAL A 352 -8.50 -3.10 -11.09
C VAL A 352 -9.90 -3.36 -11.63
N VAL A 353 -10.40 -2.48 -12.50
CA VAL A 353 -11.70 -2.65 -13.17
C VAL A 353 -11.66 -3.89 -14.08
N GLU A 354 -10.59 -4.05 -14.85
CA GLU A 354 -10.37 -5.23 -15.69
C GLU A 354 -10.37 -6.53 -14.89
N LEU A 355 -9.72 -6.57 -13.73
CA LEU A 355 -9.72 -7.73 -12.84
C LEU A 355 -11.10 -7.99 -12.22
N LEU A 356 -11.78 -6.94 -11.75
CA LEU A 356 -13.12 -7.07 -11.19
C LEU A 356 -14.10 -7.61 -12.26
N VAL A 357 -14.08 -7.05 -13.47
CA VAL A 357 -14.95 -7.53 -14.54
C VAL A 357 -14.56 -8.95 -14.95
N ALA A 358 -13.27 -9.27 -15.09
CA ALA A 358 -12.82 -10.63 -15.42
C ALA A 358 -13.30 -11.69 -14.41
N TYR A 359 -13.38 -11.32 -13.12
CA TYR A 359 -13.82 -12.23 -12.07
C TYR A 359 -15.34 -12.34 -11.94
N TYR A 360 -16.05 -11.20 -12.07
CA TYR A 360 -17.49 -11.15 -11.76
C TYR A 360 -18.42 -11.31 -12.97
N LYS A 361 -17.98 -11.07 -14.22
CA LYS A 361 -18.86 -11.09 -15.41
C LYS A 361 -19.62 -12.39 -15.64
N ASP A 362 -19.05 -13.54 -15.24
CA ASP A 362 -19.69 -14.85 -15.39
C ASP A 362 -20.60 -15.20 -14.20
N LEU A 363 -20.68 -14.32 -13.19
CA LEU A 363 -21.52 -14.45 -12.00
C LEU A 363 -22.78 -13.57 -12.08
N VAL A 364 -22.90 -12.72 -13.12
CA VAL A 364 -23.94 -11.70 -13.27
C VAL A 364 -24.71 -11.85 -14.57
#